data_44e7e969c37bb6b526376a68650ff723
#
_entry.id   44e7e969c37bb6b526376a68650ff723
#
_cell.length_a   1.000
_cell.length_b   1.000
_cell.length_c   1.000
_cell.angle_alpha   90.00
_cell.angle_beta   90.00
_cell.angle_gamma   90.00
#
_symmetry.space_group_name_H-M   'P 1'
#
loop_
_entity.id
_entity.type
_entity.pdbx_description
1 polymer ?
#
loop_
_entity_poly.entity_id
_entity_poly.type
_entity_poly.pdbx_seq_one_letter_code
_entity_poly.pdbx_strand_id
1 'polypeptide(L)'
;MSSSTKTGQKLRKRFKKELPFHLMLLPAVVMVVLFKYIPMAGLSIAFQDYSPLYSIFEQEWCGWENFKYIFSLSTFPRVIYNTLFIAIMKIAAGIIVTVTVALLLNEVRNIVYKRTLQTIVYLPHFISWVALAGIFLDVLGMDGIVNNFLAAIGLNRVYFLGNEKVFPFTMVVTDTWKTFGWNTIVYLAAITGISPALYEAAALDGAGRFRQIIHVAIPSILPIVLLMTVLSIGNECRAGV
;
A
#
# COMPACT_ATOMS: atom_id res chain seq x y z
N MET A 1 38.71 31.86 -28.05
CA MET A 1 37.31 32.19 -27.67
C MET A 1 36.24 31.48 -28.51
N SER A 2 36.46 30.30 -29.07
CA SER A 2 35.52 29.65 -30.02
C SER A 2 34.82 28.38 -29.49
N SER A 3 35.05 27.92 -28.29
CA SER A 3 34.45 26.66 -27.78
C SER A 3 33.09 26.83 -27.06
N SER A 4 32.86 28.01 -26.48
CA SER A 4 31.62 28.33 -25.71
C SER A 4 30.35 28.40 -26.60
N THR A 5 30.49 28.91 -27.82
CA THR A 5 29.34 29.07 -28.75
C THR A 5 28.84 27.73 -29.33
N LYS A 6 29.71 26.73 -29.49
CA LYS A 6 29.34 25.40 -30.01
C LYS A 6 28.53 24.56 -28.99
N THR A 7 28.82 24.75 -27.69
CA THR A 7 28.11 24.06 -26.60
C THR A 7 26.68 24.59 -26.45
N GLY A 8 26.48 25.90 -26.54
CA GLY A 8 25.16 26.53 -26.50
C GLY A 8 24.26 26.15 -27.68
N GLN A 9 24.84 26.03 -28.88
CA GLN A 9 24.07 25.60 -30.07
C GLN A 9 23.67 24.11 -29.98
N LYS A 10 24.53 23.24 -29.44
CA LYS A 10 24.19 21.83 -29.20
C LYS A 10 23.07 21.66 -28.19
N LEU A 11 23.11 22.40 -27.07
CA LEU A 11 22.06 22.42 -26.04
C LEU A 11 20.71 22.91 -26.62
N ARG A 12 20.71 23.98 -27.41
CA ARG A 12 19.51 24.50 -28.04
C ARG A 12 18.89 23.55 -29.07
N LYS A 13 19.71 22.84 -29.86
CA LYS A 13 19.24 21.81 -30.79
C LYS A 13 18.64 20.60 -30.04
N ARG A 14 19.27 20.18 -28.95
CA ARG A 14 18.78 19.10 -28.09
C ARG A 14 17.46 19.48 -27.44
N PHE A 15 17.36 20.68 -26.88
CA PHE A 15 16.13 21.20 -26.28
C PHE A 15 14.97 21.27 -27.27
N LYS A 16 15.21 21.74 -28.52
CA LYS A 16 14.18 21.74 -29.56
C LYS A 16 13.71 20.35 -29.96
N LYS A 17 14.60 19.35 -29.93
CA LYS A 17 14.24 17.96 -30.19
C LYS A 17 13.46 17.31 -29.05
N GLU A 18 13.72 17.74 -27.82
CA GLU A 18 13.08 17.25 -26.61
C GLU A 18 11.80 18.03 -26.24
N LEU A 19 11.57 19.19 -26.86
CA LEU A 19 10.42 20.07 -26.59
C LEU A 19 9.05 19.36 -26.72
N PRO A 20 8.80 18.52 -27.75
CA PRO A 20 7.53 17.79 -27.83
C PRO A 20 7.27 16.88 -26.61
N PHE A 21 8.32 16.23 -26.12
CA PHE A 21 8.24 15.37 -24.95
C PHE A 21 7.94 16.17 -23.67
N HIS A 22 8.58 17.35 -23.52
CA HIS A 22 8.29 18.25 -22.39
C HIS A 22 6.86 18.81 -22.46
N LEU A 23 6.36 19.13 -23.66
CA LEU A 23 4.96 19.57 -23.83
C LEU A 23 3.96 18.46 -23.50
N MET A 24 4.26 17.20 -23.84
CA MET A 24 3.42 16.05 -23.47
C MET A 24 3.44 15.80 -21.95
N LEU A 25 4.54 16.11 -21.27
CA LEU A 25 4.69 15.95 -19.81
C LEU A 25 4.05 17.12 -19.04
N LEU A 26 3.90 18.29 -19.65
CA LEU A 26 3.44 19.51 -19.01
C LEU A 26 2.08 19.36 -18.34
N PRO A 27 1.04 18.76 -18.96
CA PRO A 27 -0.25 18.58 -18.29
C PRO A 27 -0.13 17.74 -17.00
N ALA A 28 0.67 16.68 -17.03
CA ALA A 28 0.89 15.83 -15.85
C ALA A 28 1.63 16.60 -14.75
N VAL A 29 2.66 17.37 -15.10
CA VAL A 29 3.41 18.22 -14.15
C VAL A 29 2.49 19.26 -13.52
N VAL A 30 1.68 19.95 -14.34
CA VAL A 30 0.70 20.94 -13.84
C VAL A 30 -0.27 20.31 -12.85
N MET A 31 -0.82 19.14 -13.16
CA MET A 31 -1.71 18.41 -12.23
C MET A 31 -1.02 18.03 -10.93
N VAL A 32 0.23 17.56 -10.99
CA VAL A 32 1.01 17.25 -9.79
C VAL A 32 1.25 18.51 -8.95
N VAL A 33 1.62 19.62 -9.58
CA VAL A 33 1.84 20.89 -8.85
C VAL A 33 0.55 21.38 -8.21
N LEU A 34 -0.57 21.42 -8.96
CA LEU A 34 -1.85 21.91 -8.45
C LEU A 34 -2.42 21.03 -7.32
N PHE A 35 -2.36 19.71 -7.46
CA PHE A 35 -3.05 18.80 -6.53
C PHE A 35 -2.14 18.15 -5.48
N LYS A 36 -0.81 18.32 -5.59
CA LYS A 36 0.14 17.81 -4.59
C LYS A 36 0.97 18.90 -3.93
N TYR A 37 1.63 19.77 -4.73
CA TYR A 37 2.53 20.77 -4.18
C TYR A 37 1.79 21.98 -3.59
N ILE A 38 0.76 22.50 -4.25
CA ILE A 38 0.02 23.64 -3.72
C ILE A 38 -0.66 23.31 -2.38
N PRO A 39 -1.35 22.16 -2.20
CA PRO A 39 -1.89 21.80 -0.89
C PRO A 39 -0.84 21.62 0.21
N MET A 40 0.44 21.35 -0.14
CA MET A 40 1.51 21.32 0.86
C MET A 40 1.77 22.66 1.54
N ALA A 41 1.40 23.77 0.89
CA ALA A 41 1.43 25.09 1.54
C ALA A 41 0.51 25.14 2.77
N GLY A 42 -0.57 24.35 2.79
CA GLY A 42 -1.44 24.18 3.95
C GLY A 42 -0.78 23.58 5.20
N LEU A 43 0.44 23.00 5.07
CA LEU A 43 1.21 22.55 6.22
C LEU A 43 1.60 23.71 7.16
N SER A 44 1.61 24.96 6.65
CA SER A 44 1.84 26.15 7.47
C SER A 44 0.81 26.29 8.59
N ILE A 45 -0.42 25.78 8.40
CA ILE A 45 -1.50 25.81 9.41
C ILE A 45 -1.07 25.11 10.72
N ALA A 46 -0.19 24.10 10.64
CA ALA A 46 0.31 23.42 11.82
C ALA A 46 1.08 24.33 12.80
N PHE A 47 1.57 25.48 12.30
CA PHE A 47 2.31 26.48 13.06
C PHE A 47 1.50 27.76 13.32
N GLN A 48 0.23 27.77 12.98
CA GLN A 48 -0.67 28.91 13.11
C GLN A 48 -1.80 28.59 14.08
N ASP A 49 -2.32 29.60 14.76
CA ASP A 49 -3.58 29.50 15.52
C ASP A 49 -4.73 29.60 14.50
N TYR A 50 -5.17 28.41 14.07
CA TYR A 50 -6.10 28.29 12.95
C TYR A 50 -7.53 28.65 13.35
N SER A 51 -8.08 29.68 12.73
CA SER A 51 -9.50 30.03 12.78
C SER A 51 -10.13 29.93 11.39
N PRO A 52 -11.25 29.21 11.22
CA PRO A 52 -11.96 29.13 9.93
C PRO A 52 -12.47 30.46 9.38
N LEU A 53 -12.47 31.51 10.21
CA LEU A 53 -12.98 32.86 9.85
C LEU A 53 -11.98 33.65 9.02
N TYR A 54 -10.70 33.31 9.05
CA TYR A 54 -9.63 34.04 8.38
C TYR A 54 -8.97 33.20 7.29
N SER A 55 -8.37 33.87 6.31
CA SER A 55 -7.55 33.23 5.29
C SER A 55 -6.28 32.63 5.89
N ILE A 56 -5.71 31.57 5.28
CA ILE A 56 -4.45 30.93 5.71
C ILE A 56 -3.30 31.95 5.87
N PHE A 57 -3.33 33.02 5.10
CA PHE A 57 -2.29 34.08 5.12
C PHE A 57 -2.51 35.14 6.20
N GLU A 58 -3.69 35.17 6.82
CA GLU A 58 -4.06 36.14 7.85
C GLU A 58 -4.07 35.55 9.26
N GLN A 59 -3.70 34.27 9.40
CA GLN A 59 -3.65 33.56 10.67
C GLN A 59 -2.43 34.00 11.51
N GLU A 60 -2.62 34.07 12.82
CA GLU A 60 -1.51 34.35 13.74
C GLU A 60 -0.56 33.16 13.88
N TRP A 61 0.72 33.42 13.89
CA TRP A 61 1.75 32.37 14.06
C TRP A 61 1.90 32.03 15.53
N CYS A 62 1.54 30.81 15.91
CA CYS A 62 1.73 30.26 17.27
C CYS A 62 3.02 29.38 17.40
N GLY A 63 3.78 29.21 16.32
CA GLY A 63 5.01 28.43 16.33
C GLY A 63 4.77 26.95 16.71
N TRP A 64 5.38 26.49 17.79
CA TRP A 64 5.31 25.08 18.22
C TRP A 64 4.18 24.79 19.24
N GLU A 65 3.27 25.71 19.52
CA GLU A 65 2.25 25.54 20.57
C GLU A 65 1.28 24.40 20.25
N ASN A 66 0.85 24.27 19.00
CA ASN A 66 0.01 23.18 18.57
C ASN A 66 0.67 21.81 18.80
N PHE A 67 1.96 21.70 18.53
CA PHE A 67 2.72 20.46 18.78
C PHE A 67 2.85 20.18 20.27
N LYS A 68 3.16 21.20 21.10
CA LYS A 68 3.21 21.05 22.55
C LYS A 68 1.87 20.58 23.11
N TYR A 69 0.77 21.14 22.61
CA TYR A 69 -0.58 20.70 22.97
C TYR A 69 -0.81 19.23 22.63
N ILE A 70 -0.52 18.80 21.39
CA ILE A 70 -0.69 17.41 20.96
C ILE A 70 0.15 16.47 21.83
N PHE A 71 1.42 16.78 22.09
CA PHE A 71 2.30 15.97 22.93
C PHE A 71 1.86 15.93 24.40
N SER A 72 1.11 16.94 24.89
CA SER A 72 0.58 16.97 26.26
C SER A 72 -0.70 16.12 26.44
N LEU A 73 -1.34 15.70 25.35
CA LEU A 73 -2.54 14.87 25.42
C LEU A 73 -2.22 13.48 25.98
N SER A 74 -2.93 13.06 27.01
CA SER A 74 -2.78 11.71 27.59
C SER A 74 -3.05 10.56 26.63
N THR A 75 -3.82 10.83 25.57
CA THR A 75 -4.16 9.86 24.52
C THR A 75 -3.09 9.72 23.45
N PHE A 76 -2.16 10.70 23.33
CA PHE A 76 -1.16 10.75 22.26
C PHE A 76 -0.29 9.48 22.17
N PRO A 77 0.30 8.96 23.28
CA PRO A 77 1.12 7.75 23.20
C PRO A 77 0.32 6.53 22.70
N ARG A 78 -0.95 6.42 23.11
CA ARG A 78 -1.83 5.32 22.66
C ARG A 78 -2.14 5.42 21.17
N VAL A 79 -2.41 6.62 20.66
CA VAL A 79 -2.66 6.84 19.22
C VAL A 79 -1.44 6.45 18.40
N ILE A 80 -0.25 6.92 18.77
CA ILE A 80 1.00 6.56 18.07
C ILE A 80 1.22 5.05 18.09
N TYR A 81 1.09 4.43 19.27
CA TYR A 81 1.24 2.98 19.40
C TYR A 81 0.28 2.22 18.48
N ASN A 82 -1.00 2.56 18.51
CA ASN A 82 -2.02 1.90 17.69
C ASN A 82 -1.76 2.09 16.18
N THR A 83 -1.39 3.30 15.77
CA THR A 83 -1.08 3.61 14.36
C THR A 83 0.11 2.77 13.89
N LEU A 84 1.21 2.75 14.64
CA LEU A 84 2.39 1.96 14.29
C LEU A 84 2.10 0.46 14.32
N PHE A 85 1.39 -0.02 15.34
CA PHE A 85 1.03 -1.42 15.47
C PHE A 85 0.19 -1.89 14.30
N ILE A 86 -0.88 -1.16 13.96
CA ILE A 86 -1.77 -1.50 12.84
C ILE A 86 -1.00 -1.45 11.52
N ALA A 87 -0.21 -0.40 11.28
CA ALA A 87 0.57 -0.26 10.06
C ALA A 87 1.57 -1.42 9.87
N ILE A 88 2.34 -1.76 10.90
CA ILE A 88 3.29 -2.88 10.86
C ILE A 88 2.57 -4.21 10.60
N MET A 89 1.46 -4.44 11.30
CA MET A 89 0.68 -5.66 11.13
C MET A 89 0.06 -5.77 9.72
N LYS A 90 -0.46 -4.68 9.17
CA LYS A 90 -0.99 -4.62 7.79
C LYS A 90 0.09 -4.93 6.77
N ILE A 91 1.26 -4.29 6.89
CA ILE A 91 2.39 -4.51 5.99
C ILE A 91 2.85 -5.97 6.08
N ALA A 92 3.08 -6.50 7.28
CA ALA A 92 3.53 -7.87 7.47
C ALA A 92 2.51 -8.89 6.94
N ALA A 93 1.25 -8.77 7.32
CA ALA A 93 0.18 -9.65 6.85
C ALA A 93 0.01 -9.55 5.31
N GLY A 94 0.01 -8.32 4.79
CA GLY A 94 -0.08 -8.06 3.35
C GLY A 94 1.03 -8.76 2.57
N ILE A 95 2.29 -8.62 2.97
CA ILE A 95 3.43 -9.27 2.31
C ILE A 95 3.31 -10.80 2.39
N ILE A 96 3.08 -11.35 3.59
CA ILE A 96 3.01 -12.79 3.80
C ILE A 96 1.90 -13.42 2.96
N VAL A 97 0.69 -12.87 3.04
CA VAL A 97 -0.47 -13.39 2.30
C VAL A 97 -0.26 -13.24 0.79
N THR A 98 0.18 -12.06 0.34
CA THR A 98 0.34 -11.77 -1.08
C THR A 98 1.41 -12.65 -1.73
N VAL A 99 2.59 -12.79 -1.10
CA VAL A 99 3.68 -13.64 -1.61
C VAL A 99 3.24 -15.10 -1.62
N THR A 100 2.59 -15.57 -0.56
CA THR A 100 2.08 -16.94 -0.48
C THR A 100 1.09 -17.22 -1.61
N VAL A 101 0.12 -16.33 -1.83
CA VAL A 101 -0.87 -16.48 -2.91
C VAL A 101 -0.21 -16.42 -4.29
N ALA A 102 0.79 -15.55 -4.50
CA ALA A 102 1.53 -15.48 -5.75
C ALA A 102 2.26 -16.79 -6.05
N LEU A 103 2.94 -17.37 -5.05
CA LEU A 103 3.61 -18.66 -5.17
C LEU A 103 2.62 -19.79 -5.46
N LEU A 104 1.49 -19.85 -4.74
CA LEU A 104 0.45 -20.84 -4.98
C LEU A 104 -0.16 -20.71 -6.39
N LEU A 105 -0.46 -19.52 -6.83
CA LEU A 105 -0.96 -19.27 -8.20
C LEU A 105 0.07 -19.64 -9.27
N ASN A 106 1.36 -19.50 -8.98
CA ASN A 106 2.40 -19.92 -9.92
C ASN A 106 2.47 -21.42 -10.11
N GLU A 107 2.16 -22.23 -9.08
CA GLU A 107 2.12 -23.68 -9.13
C GLU A 107 0.91 -24.24 -9.89
N VAL A 108 -0.13 -23.44 -10.12
CA VAL A 108 -1.33 -23.86 -10.85
C VAL A 108 -0.99 -24.03 -12.35
N ARG A 109 -1.04 -25.29 -12.82
CA ARG A 109 -0.71 -25.65 -14.19
C ARG A 109 -1.82 -25.39 -15.21
N ASN A 110 -3.08 -25.60 -14.81
CA ASN A 110 -4.22 -25.37 -15.67
C ASN A 110 -4.48 -23.89 -15.84
N ILE A 111 -4.33 -23.39 -17.07
CA ILE A 111 -4.44 -21.95 -17.40
C ILE A 111 -5.87 -21.42 -17.11
N VAL A 112 -6.90 -22.20 -17.42
CA VAL A 112 -8.29 -21.78 -17.20
C VAL A 112 -8.56 -21.62 -15.70
N TYR A 113 -8.18 -22.63 -14.92
CA TYR A 113 -8.34 -22.60 -13.48
C TYR A 113 -7.50 -21.47 -12.83
N LYS A 114 -6.26 -21.28 -13.29
CA LYS A 114 -5.40 -20.15 -12.84
C LYS A 114 -6.07 -18.81 -13.07
N ARG A 115 -6.61 -18.56 -14.28
CA ARG A 115 -7.31 -17.30 -14.61
C ARG A 115 -8.56 -17.09 -13.77
N THR A 116 -9.33 -18.13 -13.53
CA THR A 116 -10.54 -18.07 -12.68
C THR A 116 -10.15 -17.70 -11.25
N LEU A 117 -9.14 -18.35 -10.67
CA LEU A 117 -8.64 -18.01 -9.32
C LEU A 117 -8.13 -16.57 -9.26
N GLN A 118 -7.38 -16.12 -10.26
CA GLN A 118 -6.91 -14.74 -10.35
C GLN A 118 -8.07 -13.75 -10.35
N THR A 119 -9.12 -14.01 -11.14
CA THR A 119 -10.29 -13.13 -11.19
C THR A 119 -10.99 -13.03 -9.83
N ILE A 120 -11.17 -14.17 -9.15
CA ILE A 120 -11.83 -14.21 -7.84
C ILE A 120 -10.98 -13.45 -6.79
N VAL A 121 -9.67 -13.67 -6.80
CA VAL A 121 -8.73 -13.08 -5.85
C VAL A 121 -8.58 -11.57 -6.05
N TYR A 122 -8.69 -11.09 -7.31
CA TYR A 122 -8.56 -9.66 -7.63
C TYR A 122 -9.85 -8.86 -7.38
N LEU A 123 -11.00 -9.52 -7.41
CA LEU A 123 -12.33 -8.88 -7.35
C LEU A 123 -12.51 -7.94 -6.15
N PRO A 124 -12.12 -8.30 -4.90
CA PRO A 124 -12.33 -7.43 -3.73
C PRO A 124 -11.68 -6.06 -3.86
N HIS A 125 -10.56 -5.95 -4.59
CA HIS A 125 -9.85 -4.69 -4.78
C HIS A 125 -10.71 -3.62 -5.47
N PHE A 126 -11.58 -4.00 -6.40
CA PHE A 126 -12.40 -3.08 -7.19
C PHE A 126 -13.63 -2.56 -6.43
N ILE A 127 -13.98 -3.15 -5.29
CA ILE A 127 -15.10 -2.71 -4.47
C ILE A 127 -14.67 -1.48 -3.67
N SER A 128 -15.49 -0.42 -3.67
CA SER A 128 -15.19 0.77 -2.86
C SER A 128 -15.18 0.46 -1.36
N TRP A 129 -14.39 1.20 -0.59
CA TRP A 129 -14.38 1.06 0.88
C TRP A 129 -15.75 1.36 1.51
N VAL A 130 -16.52 2.29 0.91
CA VAL A 130 -17.87 2.63 1.41
C VAL A 130 -18.81 1.43 1.28
N ALA A 131 -18.79 0.75 0.12
CA ALA A 131 -19.61 -0.45 -0.08
C ALA A 131 -19.16 -1.60 0.83
N LEU A 132 -17.84 -1.79 0.98
CA LEU A 132 -17.29 -2.82 1.87
C LEU A 132 -17.61 -2.54 3.34
N ALA A 133 -17.62 -1.28 3.77
CA ALA A 133 -17.98 -0.92 5.15
C ALA A 133 -19.41 -1.41 5.49
N GLY A 134 -20.37 -1.21 4.59
CA GLY A 134 -21.72 -1.77 4.78
C GLY A 134 -21.72 -3.30 4.91
N ILE A 135 -21.01 -3.98 4.01
CA ILE A 135 -20.90 -5.45 4.06
C ILE A 135 -20.22 -5.92 5.36
N PHE A 136 -19.16 -5.25 5.80
CA PHE A 136 -18.49 -5.62 7.04
C PHE A 136 -19.34 -5.33 8.28
N LEU A 137 -20.14 -4.26 8.29
CA LEU A 137 -21.12 -4.01 9.37
C LEU A 137 -22.14 -5.15 9.49
N ASP A 138 -22.65 -5.65 8.35
CA ASP A 138 -23.60 -6.75 8.32
C ASP A 138 -22.96 -8.10 8.67
N VAL A 139 -21.76 -8.37 8.18
CA VAL A 139 -21.08 -9.67 8.37
C VAL A 139 -20.45 -9.79 9.76
N LEU A 140 -19.79 -8.71 10.24
CA LEU A 140 -19.04 -8.69 11.51
C LEU A 140 -19.82 -8.08 12.67
N GLY A 141 -21.05 -7.60 12.42
CA GLY A 141 -21.94 -7.09 13.44
C GLY A 141 -22.30 -8.13 14.50
N MET A 142 -22.89 -7.71 15.61
CA MET A 142 -23.26 -8.61 16.72
C MET A 142 -24.25 -9.71 16.30
N ASP A 143 -25.14 -9.39 15.38
CA ASP A 143 -26.12 -10.33 14.79
C ASP A 143 -25.70 -10.81 13.38
N GLY A 144 -24.47 -10.52 12.99
CA GLY A 144 -23.91 -10.86 11.69
C GLY A 144 -23.58 -12.36 11.55
N ILE A 145 -23.31 -12.76 10.31
CA ILE A 145 -23.07 -14.17 9.95
C ILE A 145 -21.92 -14.78 10.77
N VAL A 146 -20.84 -14.03 10.99
CA VAL A 146 -19.67 -14.50 11.74
C VAL A 146 -20.03 -14.77 13.20
N ASN A 147 -20.74 -13.86 13.86
CA ASN A 147 -21.15 -14.02 15.25
C ASN A 147 -22.22 -15.12 15.45
N ASN A 148 -23.11 -15.27 14.47
CA ASN A 148 -24.07 -16.39 14.49
C ASN A 148 -23.37 -17.73 14.33
N PHE A 149 -22.34 -17.81 13.49
CA PHE A 149 -21.50 -19.01 13.37
C PHE A 149 -20.74 -19.30 14.67
N LEU A 150 -20.12 -18.29 15.30
CA LEU A 150 -19.44 -18.44 16.60
C LEU A 150 -20.40 -18.98 17.67
N ALA A 151 -21.60 -18.41 17.75
CA ALA A 151 -22.62 -18.87 18.69
C ALA A 151 -23.08 -20.32 18.41
N ALA A 152 -23.21 -20.72 17.15
CA ALA A 152 -23.58 -22.09 16.77
C ALA A 152 -22.55 -23.15 17.19
N ILE A 153 -21.26 -22.79 17.25
CA ILE A 153 -20.18 -23.68 17.73
C ILE A 153 -19.89 -23.53 19.23
N GLY A 154 -20.74 -22.78 19.97
CA GLY A 154 -20.64 -22.61 21.42
C GLY A 154 -19.64 -21.56 21.90
N LEU A 155 -19.15 -20.69 20.99
CA LEU A 155 -18.27 -19.57 21.33
C LEU A 155 -19.09 -18.29 21.62
N ASN A 156 -18.54 -17.40 22.44
CA ASN A 156 -19.15 -16.13 22.71
C ASN A 156 -19.10 -15.20 21.49
N ARG A 157 -20.14 -14.40 21.33
CA ARG A 157 -20.17 -13.33 20.33
C ARG A 157 -19.07 -12.30 20.59
N VAL A 158 -18.46 -11.79 19.54
CA VAL A 158 -17.34 -10.84 19.59
C VAL A 158 -17.75 -9.53 18.91
N TYR A 159 -17.55 -8.42 19.60
CA TYR A 159 -17.78 -7.10 19.01
C TYR A 159 -16.56 -6.66 18.18
N PHE A 160 -16.44 -7.20 16.95
CA PHE A 160 -15.30 -7.00 16.05
C PHE A 160 -14.99 -5.55 15.74
N LEU A 161 -16.02 -4.71 15.61
CA LEU A 161 -15.89 -3.32 15.15
C LEU A 161 -15.80 -2.30 16.30
N GLY A 162 -16.12 -2.67 17.54
CA GLY A 162 -16.13 -1.73 18.67
C GLY A 162 -15.26 -2.15 19.84
N ASN A 163 -14.66 -3.34 19.84
CA ASN A 163 -13.77 -3.76 20.91
C ASN A 163 -12.34 -3.28 20.62
N GLU A 164 -11.78 -2.44 21.49
CA GLU A 164 -10.43 -1.87 21.35
C GLU A 164 -9.32 -2.89 21.09
N LYS A 165 -9.43 -4.09 21.63
CA LYS A 165 -8.43 -5.16 21.48
C LYS A 165 -8.57 -5.94 20.16
N VAL A 166 -9.79 -6.08 19.67
CA VAL A 166 -10.12 -6.89 18.50
C VAL A 166 -10.08 -6.04 17.22
N PHE A 167 -10.48 -4.78 17.32
CA PHE A 167 -10.57 -3.86 16.19
C PHE A 167 -9.29 -3.76 15.34
N PRO A 168 -8.07 -3.62 15.93
CA PRO A 168 -6.83 -3.59 15.15
C PRO A 168 -6.64 -4.82 14.25
N PHE A 169 -6.94 -6.01 14.78
CA PHE A 169 -6.85 -7.25 14.00
C PHE A 169 -7.93 -7.33 12.93
N THR A 170 -9.13 -6.87 13.23
CA THR A 170 -10.23 -6.77 12.23
C THR A 170 -9.81 -5.89 11.06
N MET A 171 -9.21 -4.73 11.34
CA MET A 171 -8.67 -3.82 10.33
C MET A 171 -7.58 -4.49 9.47
N VAL A 172 -6.64 -5.19 10.09
CA VAL A 172 -5.58 -5.91 9.37
C VAL A 172 -6.16 -6.97 8.44
N VAL A 173 -7.11 -7.78 8.92
CA VAL A 173 -7.71 -8.86 8.14
C VAL A 173 -8.53 -8.33 6.98
N THR A 174 -9.39 -7.33 7.20
CA THR A 174 -10.25 -6.76 6.17
C THR A 174 -9.45 -6.01 5.10
N ASP A 175 -8.43 -5.27 5.48
CA ASP A 175 -7.54 -4.57 4.56
C ASP A 175 -6.71 -5.56 3.75
N THR A 176 -6.10 -6.55 4.40
CA THR A 176 -5.35 -7.59 3.71
C THR A 176 -6.23 -8.34 2.71
N TRP A 177 -7.44 -8.75 3.11
CA TRP A 177 -8.39 -9.43 2.24
C TRP A 177 -8.77 -8.59 1.00
N LYS A 178 -8.90 -7.29 1.16
CA LYS A 178 -9.20 -6.39 0.04
C LYS A 178 -8.03 -6.22 -0.92
N THR A 179 -6.80 -6.14 -0.40
CA THR A 179 -5.65 -5.63 -1.16
C THR A 179 -4.71 -6.73 -1.67
N PHE A 180 -4.67 -7.92 -1.00
CA PHE A 180 -3.70 -8.96 -1.32
C PHE A 180 -3.77 -9.42 -2.77
N GLY A 181 -4.97 -9.51 -3.35
CA GLY A 181 -5.16 -9.96 -4.70
C GLY A 181 -4.49 -9.05 -5.73
N TRP A 182 -4.70 -7.76 -5.62
CA TRP A 182 -4.07 -6.77 -6.49
C TRP A 182 -2.54 -6.79 -6.38
N ASN A 183 -2.03 -6.81 -5.16
CA ASN A 183 -0.60 -6.86 -4.91
C ASN A 183 0.05 -8.16 -5.42
N THR A 184 -0.70 -9.26 -5.47
CA THR A 184 -0.25 -10.54 -6.01
C THR A 184 0.21 -10.44 -7.47
N ILE A 185 -0.34 -9.52 -8.27
CA ILE A 185 0.02 -9.33 -9.68
C ILE A 185 1.52 -9.02 -9.82
N VAL A 186 2.04 -8.13 -8.97
CA VAL A 186 3.44 -7.70 -9.01
C VAL A 186 4.38 -8.87 -8.67
N TYR A 187 4.07 -9.61 -7.61
CA TYR A 187 4.88 -10.76 -7.21
C TYR A 187 4.79 -11.92 -8.20
N LEU A 188 3.61 -12.16 -8.77
CA LEU A 188 3.42 -13.20 -9.77
C LEU A 188 4.22 -12.86 -11.06
N ALA A 189 4.24 -11.59 -11.47
CA ALA A 189 5.06 -11.14 -12.59
C ALA A 189 6.56 -11.35 -12.30
N ALA A 190 7.00 -11.05 -11.08
CA ALA A 190 8.37 -11.28 -10.65
C ALA A 190 8.76 -12.77 -10.68
N ILE A 191 7.90 -13.64 -10.17
CA ILE A 191 8.13 -15.09 -10.14
C ILE A 191 8.19 -15.65 -11.56
N THR A 192 7.29 -15.24 -12.44
CA THR A 192 7.27 -15.70 -13.84
C THR A 192 8.44 -15.18 -14.66
N GLY A 193 9.12 -14.12 -14.20
CA GLY A 193 10.35 -13.58 -14.81
C GLY A 193 11.63 -14.31 -14.41
N ILE A 194 11.59 -15.25 -13.45
CA ILE A 194 12.76 -16.02 -13.03
C ILE A 194 13.16 -16.98 -14.16
N SER A 195 14.48 -17.03 -14.46
CA SER A 195 15.00 -17.91 -15.51
C SER A 195 14.68 -19.38 -15.23
N PRO A 196 14.08 -20.11 -16.20
CA PRO A 196 13.83 -21.53 -16.07
C PRO A 196 15.09 -22.35 -15.76
N ALA A 197 16.26 -21.91 -16.26
CA ALA A 197 17.53 -22.58 -16.01
C ALA A 197 17.88 -22.73 -14.50
N LEU A 198 17.42 -21.78 -13.65
CA LEU A 198 17.62 -21.90 -12.21
C LEU A 198 16.80 -23.03 -11.60
N TYR A 199 15.59 -23.25 -12.10
CA TYR A 199 14.73 -24.34 -11.64
C TYR A 199 15.24 -25.69 -12.16
N GLU A 200 15.75 -25.73 -13.40
CA GLU A 200 16.35 -26.93 -14.00
C GLU A 200 17.62 -27.34 -13.24
N ALA A 201 18.51 -26.39 -12.93
CA ALA A 201 19.71 -26.66 -12.14
C ALA A 201 19.35 -27.21 -10.75
N ALA A 202 18.40 -26.56 -10.05
CA ALA A 202 17.93 -27.05 -8.75
C ALA A 202 17.28 -28.44 -8.84
N ALA A 203 16.60 -28.76 -9.94
CA ALA A 203 16.02 -30.08 -10.15
C ALA A 203 17.11 -31.16 -10.38
N LEU A 204 18.20 -30.83 -11.10
CA LEU A 204 19.37 -31.70 -11.27
C LEU A 204 20.07 -31.98 -9.92
N ASP A 205 20.09 -31.00 -9.03
CA ASP A 205 20.58 -31.14 -7.64
C ASP A 205 19.61 -31.91 -6.72
N GLY A 206 18.50 -32.43 -7.26
CA GLY A 206 17.52 -33.22 -6.48
C GLY A 206 16.57 -32.36 -5.67
N ALA A 207 16.47 -31.06 -5.91
CA ALA A 207 15.54 -30.18 -5.21
C ALA A 207 14.09 -30.42 -5.64
N GLY A 208 13.23 -30.89 -4.74
CA GLY A 208 11.80 -30.96 -4.96
C GLY A 208 11.17 -29.55 -4.97
N ARG A 209 9.90 -29.45 -5.38
CA ARG A 209 9.18 -28.16 -5.58
C ARG A 209 9.24 -27.22 -4.39
N PHE A 210 9.06 -27.72 -3.18
CA PHE A 210 9.12 -26.91 -1.97
C PHE A 210 10.53 -26.31 -1.75
N ARG A 211 11.58 -27.08 -2.02
CA ARG A 211 12.97 -26.57 -1.98
C ARG A 211 13.22 -25.53 -3.05
N GLN A 212 12.68 -25.70 -4.27
CA GLN A 212 12.77 -24.73 -5.35
C GLN A 212 12.07 -23.41 -4.97
N ILE A 213 10.91 -23.46 -4.31
CA ILE A 213 10.23 -22.26 -3.82
C ILE A 213 11.13 -21.52 -2.82
N ILE A 214 11.66 -22.21 -1.81
CA ILE A 214 12.42 -21.56 -0.72
C ILE A 214 13.80 -21.07 -1.19
N HIS A 215 14.51 -21.84 -2.03
CA HIS A 215 15.90 -21.54 -2.37
C HIS A 215 16.08 -20.87 -3.73
N VAL A 216 15.06 -20.90 -4.61
CA VAL A 216 15.11 -20.24 -5.91
C VAL A 216 14.09 -19.11 -5.99
N ALA A 217 12.80 -19.38 -5.81
CA ALA A 217 11.77 -18.39 -6.03
C ALA A 217 11.83 -17.24 -5.01
N ILE A 218 11.80 -17.54 -3.70
CA ILE A 218 11.79 -16.52 -2.65
C ILE A 218 13.04 -15.62 -2.70
N PRO A 219 14.28 -16.14 -2.78
CA PRO A 219 15.45 -15.28 -2.90
C PRO A 219 15.45 -14.42 -4.16
N SER A 220 14.97 -14.95 -5.29
CA SER A 220 14.92 -14.23 -6.56
C SER A 220 13.95 -13.04 -6.54
N ILE A 221 12.84 -13.14 -5.82
CA ILE A 221 11.85 -12.05 -5.70
C ILE A 221 12.13 -11.12 -4.53
N LEU A 222 13.10 -11.43 -3.65
CA LEU A 222 13.40 -10.63 -2.46
C LEU A 222 13.62 -9.13 -2.75
N PRO A 223 14.34 -8.72 -3.81
CA PRO A 223 14.47 -7.31 -4.15
C PRO A 223 13.13 -6.62 -4.40
N ILE A 224 12.17 -7.33 -5.01
CA ILE A 224 10.81 -6.81 -5.26
C ILE A 224 10.00 -6.76 -3.96
N VAL A 225 10.15 -7.77 -3.10
CA VAL A 225 9.53 -7.76 -1.76
C VAL A 225 10.01 -6.54 -0.97
N LEU A 226 11.31 -6.26 -0.96
CA LEU A 226 11.87 -5.09 -0.28
C LEU A 226 11.36 -3.78 -0.89
N LEU A 227 11.33 -3.66 -2.22
CA LEU A 227 10.78 -2.49 -2.90
C LEU A 227 9.31 -2.25 -2.52
N MET A 228 8.49 -3.29 -2.59
CA MET A 228 7.07 -3.19 -2.24
C MET A 228 6.85 -2.88 -0.76
N THR A 229 7.73 -3.39 0.13
CA THR A 229 7.71 -3.05 1.56
C THR A 229 7.94 -1.56 1.77
N VAL A 230 8.95 -0.98 1.13
CA VAL A 230 9.25 0.47 1.25
C VAL A 230 8.08 1.30 0.71
N LEU A 231 7.50 0.91 -0.43
CA LEU A 231 6.31 1.58 -0.98
C LEU A 231 5.10 1.46 -0.06
N SER A 232 4.91 0.31 0.60
CA SER A 232 3.82 0.10 1.56
C SER A 232 3.97 0.98 2.79
N ILE A 233 5.19 1.15 3.33
CA ILE A 233 5.46 2.07 4.44
C ILE A 233 5.02 3.50 4.07
N GLY A 234 5.39 3.97 2.86
CA GLY A 234 4.98 5.29 2.38
C GLY A 234 3.46 5.45 2.24
N ASN A 235 2.77 4.39 1.82
CA ASN A 235 1.31 4.40 1.66
C ASN A 235 0.59 4.38 3.03
N GLU A 236 1.04 3.56 3.98
CA GLU A 236 0.44 3.50 5.33
C GLU A 236 0.65 4.81 6.10
N CYS A 237 1.82 5.44 5.98
CA CYS A 237 2.06 6.77 6.55
C CYS A 237 1.10 7.84 5.97
N ARG A 238 0.65 7.68 4.73
CA ARG A 238 -0.30 8.58 4.07
C ARG A 238 -1.75 8.28 4.44
N ALA A 239 -2.10 7.02 4.66
CA ALA A 239 -3.47 6.61 5.00
C ALA A 239 -3.84 6.89 6.47
N GLY A 240 -2.86 7.14 7.33
CA GLY A 240 -3.03 7.47 8.74
C GLY A 240 -3.35 8.95 9.01
N VAL A 241 -3.62 9.74 7.96
CA VAL A 241 -4.00 11.16 8.07
C VAL A 241 -5.49 11.32 7.68
#